data_8c3e25335eee6e10523b1970b34115bd
#
_entry.id   8c3e25335eee6e10523b1970b34115bd
#
_cell.length_a   1.000
_cell.length_b   1.000
_cell.length_c   1.000
_cell.angle_alpha   90.00
_cell.angle_beta   90.00
_cell.angle_gamma   90.00
#
_symmetry.space_group_name_H-M   'P 1'
#
loop_
_entity.id
_entity.type
_entity.pdbx_description
1 polymer ?
#
loop_
_entity_poly.entity_id
_entity_poly.type
_entity_poly.pdbx_seq_one_letter_code
_entity_poly.pdbx_strand_id
1 'polypeptide(L)'
;KKEEPPAPPPVEKPKKIEGMPDYSIRVDVPLVNVDVLVTTKDGQFISTLKKDNFKVLEDGVPQTISNFNVSEAPITAVLLVEFASTNYYFMVDALNASYSFANSLKKNDWVAVISYDMRPHILADFTQDKRTVYGALNQLRIPGFAETNLFDALYDTLDRLDQIEGRKYVILVTTGVDTFSKLNLDQIMKKIRATKDVTIFPVSVGFAVREYCETHRCGYTHGIGIPVSNIDYLQADNEMNTFARLTGGRAYFPRFQGELPEIFHDISGDIRNQYNLAYRPTNPKLDGSYRKLKVEVVGPDGSPLKVRDQKGKDVKYQIVAREGYTAKHTVE
;
A
#
# COMPACT_ATOMS: atom_id res chain seq x y z
N LYS A 1 -20.55 42.47 22.04
CA LYS A 1 -19.09 42.26 21.96
C LYS A 1 -18.77 41.08 22.86
N LYS A 2 -18.34 39.98 22.26
CA LYS A 2 -17.76 38.84 22.98
C LYS A 2 -16.29 39.15 23.16
N GLU A 3 -15.85 39.20 24.41
CA GLU A 3 -14.43 39.30 24.75
C GLU A 3 -13.72 38.01 24.38
N GLU A 4 -12.61 38.13 23.63
CA GLU A 4 -11.69 37.02 23.37
C GLU A 4 -10.97 36.63 24.65
N PRO A 5 -10.75 35.33 24.90
CA PRO A 5 -10.00 34.90 26.07
C PRO A 5 -8.52 35.37 25.96
N PRO A 6 -7.89 35.73 27.08
CA PRO A 6 -6.51 36.25 27.10
C PRO A 6 -5.54 35.19 26.57
N ALA A 7 -4.57 35.67 25.77
CA ALA A 7 -3.51 34.83 25.23
C ALA A 7 -2.71 34.15 26.35
N PRO A 8 -2.29 32.87 26.17
CA PRO A 8 -1.46 32.18 27.15
C PRO A 8 -0.13 32.90 27.36
N PRO A 9 0.39 32.92 28.59
CA PRO A 9 1.66 33.61 28.87
C PRO A 9 2.80 33.00 28.05
N PRO A 10 3.79 33.81 27.66
CA PRO A 10 4.96 33.34 26.90
C PRO A 10 5.70 32.27 27.72
N VAL A 11 5.97 31.12 27.10
CA VAL A 11 6.82 30.07 27.69
C VAL A 11 8.25 30.65 27.80
N GLU A 12 8.71 30.95 29.01
CA GLU A 12 10.08 31.36 29.24
C GLU A 12 11.04 30.26 28.78
N LYS A 13 11.93 30.62 27.87
CA LYS A 13 13.02 29.73 27.46
C LYS A 13 13.94 29.48 28.65
N PRO A 14 14.37 28.24 28.93
CA PRO A 14 15.29 27.98 30.03
C PRO A 14 16.55 28.80 29.88
N LYS A 15 16.95 29.51 30.93
CA LYS A 15 18.16 30.33 30.95
C LYS A 15 19.40 29.44 30.76
N LYS A 16 20.19 29.74 29.75
CA LYS A 16 21.48 29.10 29.51
C LYS A 16 22.41 29.34 30.69
N ILE A 17 22.89 28.26 31.30
CA ILE A 17 23.95 28.34 32.32
C ILE A 17 25.28 28.46 31.54
N GLU A 18 25.98 29.61 31.69
CA GLU A 18 27.28 29.80 31.07
C GLU A 18 28.29 28.75 31.58
N GLY A 19 28.88 28.00 30.63
CA GLY A 19 29.93 27.01 30.91
C GLY A 19 29.49 25.53 30.86
N MET A 20 28.21 25.22 30.63
CA MET A 20 27.80 23.81 30.34
C MET A 20 27.85 23.56 28.85
N PRO A 21 28.51 22.46 28.40
CA PRO A 21 28.42 22.04 27.01
C PRO A 21 26.98 21.67 26.68
N ASP A 22 26.49 22.12 25.54
CA ASP A 22 25.14 21.95 25.06
C ASP A 22 24.97 20.53 24.50
N TYR A 23 24.91 19.51 25.36
CA TYR A 23 24.65 18.10 25.00
C TYR A 23 23.17 17.77 25.16
N SER A 24 22.32 18.51 24.53
CA SER A 24 20.95 18.00 24.33
C SER A 24 20.93 17.18 23.02
N ILE A 25 21.32 15.92 23.11
CA ILE A 25 20.99 14.94 22.05
C ILE A 25 19.47 14.80 22.09
N ARG A 26 18.75 15.58 21.30
CA ARG A 26 17.36 15.31 20.99
C ARG A 26 17.34 14.07 20.07
N VAL A 27 17.27 12.90 20.66
CA VAL A 27 16.93 11.68 19.91
C VAL A 27 15.45 11.81 19.58
N ASP A 28 15.14 12.35 18.42
CA ASP A 28 13.78 12.38 17.90
C ASP A 28 13.46 10.96 17.38
N VAL A 29 12.98 10.10 18.28
CA VAL A 29 12.57 8.75 17.92
C VAL A 29 11.31 8.87 17.07
N PRO A 30 11.39 8.57 15.76
CA PRO A 30 10.25 8.75 14.88
C PRO A 30 9.10 7.84 15.27
N LEU A 31 7.89 8.40 15.20
CA LEU A 31 6.66 7.64 15.38
C LEU A 31 6.53 6.64 14.23
N VAL A 32 6.22 5.39 14.56
CA VAL A 32 5.94 4.33 13.59
C VAL A 32 4.44 4.15 13.48
N ASN A 33 3.91 4.36 12.28
CA ASN A 33 2.51 4.14 11.95
C ASN A 33 2.34 2.72 11.39
N VAL A 34 1.28 2.04 11.82
CA VAL A 34 0.92 0.71 11.34
C VAL A 34 -0.57 0.71 11.03
N ASP A 35 -0.91 0.68 9.75
CA ASP A 35 -2.28 0.45 9.32
C ASP A 35 -2.61 -1.03 9.43
N VAL A 36 -3.75 -1.33 10.05
CA VAL A 36 -4.19 -2.70 10.33
C VAL A 36 -5.61 -2.89 9.83
N LEU A 37 -5.77 -3.81 8.90
CA LEU A 37 -7.07 -4.26 8.45
C LEU A 37 -7.43 -5.57 9.17
N VAL A 38 -8.59 -5.63 9.80
CA VAL A 38 -9.11 -6.84 10.43
C VAL A 38 -10.45 -7.17 9.80
N THR A 39 -10.50 -8.28 9.05
CA THR A 39 -11.70 -8.70 8.33
C THR A 39 -12.09 -10.13 8.70
N THR A 40 -13.37 -10.45 8.56
CA THR A 40 -13.83 -11.86 8.51
C THR A 40 -13.24 -12.54 7.27
N LYS A 41 -13.39 -13.87 7.17
CA LYS A 41 -12.97 -14.60 5.97
C LYS A 41 -13.71 -14.15 4.70
N ASP A 42 -14.93 -13.65 4.86
CA ASP A 42 -15.78 -13.17 3.77
C ASP A 42 -15.52 -11.69 3.44
N GLY A 43 -14.39 -11.12 3.92
CA GLY A 43 -13.94 -9.76 3.62
C GLY A 43 -14.61 -8.66 4.45
N GLN A 44 -15.58 -8.95 5.34
CA GLN A 44 -16.25 -7.93 6.13
C GLN A 44 -15.33 -7.34 7.20
N PHE A 45 -15.22 -6.03 7.23
CA PHE A 45 -14.43 -5.31 8.23
C PHE A 45 -15.05 -5.48 9.65
N ILE A 46 -14.20 -5.80 10.62
CA ILE A 46 -14.59 -5.89 12.03
C ILE A 46 -14.32 -4.53 12.67
N SER A 47 -15.37 -3.72 12.82
CA SER A 47 -15.30 -2.32 13.27
C SER A 47 -15.35 -2.13 14.79
N THR A 48 -15.52 -3.19 15.57
CA THR A 48 -15.81 -3.11 17.01
C THR A 48 -14.56 -3.15 17.89
N LEU A 49 -13.37 -3.28 17.30
CA LEU A 49 -12.12 -3.39 18.04
C LEU A 49 -11.70 -2.05 18.64
N LYS A 50 -11.14 -2.12 19.85
CA LYS A 50 -10.59 -0.99 20.59
C LYS A 50 -9.06 -1.10 20.66
N LYS A 51 -8.39 -0.03 21.09
CA LYS A 51 -6.95 0.02 21.28
C LYS A 51 -6.41 -1.19 22.05
N ASP A 52 -7.07 -1.56 23.14
CA ASP A 52 -6.64 -2.65 24.03
C ASP A 52 -6.78 -4.05 23.40
N ASN A 53 -7.47 -4.14 22.26
CA ASN A 53 -7.51 -5.38 21.48
C ASN A 53 -6.28 -5.59 20.59
N PHE A 54 -5.40 -4.61 20.48
CA PHE A 54 -4.23 -4.71 19.62
C PHE A 54 -2.94 -4.86 20.42
N LYS A 55 -2.10 -5.79 20.00
CA LYS A 55 -0.75 -5.95 20.49
C LYS A 55 0.21 -5.88 19.30
N VAL A 56 1.09 -4.88 19.32
CA VAL A 56 2.14 -4.68 18.32
C VAL A 56 3.46 -5.20 18.87
N LEU A 57 4.15 -6.02 18.09
CA LEU A 57 5.49 -6.49 18.42
C LEU A 57 6.45 -6.00 17.32
N GLU A 58 7.59 -5.43 17.75
CA GLU A 58 8.73 -5.09 16.90
C GLU A 58 9.88 -6.00 17.27
N ASP A 59 10.37 -6.79 16.32
CA ASP A 59 11.41 -7.82 16.54
C ASP A 59 11.10 -8.76 17.73
N GLY A 60 9.81 -9.04 17.94
CA GLY A 60 9.31 -9.86 19.05
C GLY A 60 9.09 -9.10 20.37
N VAL A 61 9.50 -7.83 20.46
CA VAL A 61 9.34 -7.00 21.66
C VAL A 61 8.01 -6.25 21.61
N PRO A 62 7.13 -6.37 22.63
CA PRO A 62 5.88 -5.64 22.69
C PRO A 62 6.10 -4.12 22.72
N GLN A 63 5.30 -3.39 21.93
CA GLN A 63 5.36 -1.94 21.83
C GLN A 63 4.12 -1.31 22.44
N THR A 64 4.28 -0.14 23.08
CA THR A 64 3.16 0.60 23.64
C THR A 64 2.52 1.47 22.55
N ILE A 65 1.27 1.16 22.20
CA ILE A 65 0.50 1.94 21.24
C ILE A 65 0.20 3.31 21.86
N SER A 66 0.71 4.38 21.26
CA SER A 66 0.46 5.76 21.70
C SER A 66 -0.81 6.33 21.09
N ASN A 67 -1.05 6.11 19.80
CA ASN A 67 -2.22 6.60 19.09
C ASN A 67 -3.01 5.44 18.47
N PHE A 68 -4.34 5.59 18.48
CA PHE A 68 -5.28 4.63 17.90
C PHE A 68 -6.44 5.41 17.28
N ASN A 69 -6.65 5.20 15.97
CA ASN A 69 -7.75 5.80 15.24
C ASN A 69 -8.35 4.79 14.27
N VAL A 70 -9.65 4.86 14.06
CA VAL A 70 -10.29 4.30 12.85
C VAL A 70 -10.26 5.40 11.80
N SER A 71 -9.62 5.13 10.67
CA SER A 71 -9.25 6.21 9.78
C SER A 71 -10.37 6.58 8.81
N GLU A 72 -10.75 7.86 8.84
CA GLU A 72 -11.57 8.51 7.81
C GLU A 72 -10.81 9.62 7.07
N ALA A 73 -9.51 9.77 7.31
CA ALA A 73 -8.70 10.82 6.70
C ALA A 73 -8.70 10.71 5.16
N PRO A 74 -8.57 11.83 4.45
CA PRO A 74 -8.32 11.81 3.02
C PRO A 74 -7.11 10.95 2.67
N ILE A 75 -7.17 10.31 1.52
CA ILE A 75 -6.10 9.42 1.04
C ILE A 75 -5.36 10.05 -0.15
N THR A 76 -4.12 9.64 -0.33
CA THR A 76 -3.37 9.85 -1.56
C THR A 76 -3.18 8.51 -2.25
N ALA A 77 -3.66 8.34 -3.47
CA ALA A 77 -3.59 7.09 -4.20
C ALA A 77 -2.91 7.28 -5.56
N VAL A 78 -2.16 6.29 -5.99
CA VAL A 78 -1.68 6.17 -7.37
C VAL A 78 -2.30 4.93 -7.99
N LEU A 79 -2.96 5.12 -9.11
CA LEU A 79 -3.36 4.03 -9.99
C LEU A 79 -2.22 3.81 -10.98
N LEU A 80 -1.42 2.78 -10.75
CA LEU A 80 -0.28 2.39 -11.59
C LEU A 80 -0.70 1.23 -12.47
N VAL A 81 -0.79 1.47 -13.79
CA VAL A 81 -1.41 0.53 -14.74
C VAL A 81 -0.40 0.10 -15.80
N GLU A 82 -0.17 -1.19 -15.88
CA GLU A 82 0.52 -1.78 -17.02
C GLU A 82 -0.32 -1.58 -18.30
N PHE A 83 0.29 -1.01 -19.34
CA PHE A 83 -0.41 -0.77 -20.59
C PHE A 83 0.43 -1.25 -21.78
N ALA A 84 0.69 -2.56 -21.80
CA ALA A 84 1.45 -3.25 -22.84
C ALA A 84 0.53 -3.96 -23.85
N SER A 85 0.97 -4.07 -25.11
CA SER A 85 0.15 -4.62 -26.19
C SER A 85 -0.14 -6.11 -26.05
N THR A 86 0.71 -6.86 -25.36
CA THR A 86 0.55 -8.31 -25.14
C THR A 86 -0.68 -8.65 -24.30
N ASN A 87 -1.14 -7.72 -23.47
CA ASN A 87 -2.20 -7.95 -22.49
C ASN A 87 -3.44 -7.06 -22.71
N TYR A 88 -3.55 -6.49 -23.91
CA TYR A 88 -4.55 -5.47 -24.23
C TYR A 88 -5.98 -5.85 -23.84
N TYR A 89 -6.43 -7.07 -24.14
CA TYR A 89 -7.80 -7.50 -23.83
C TYR A 89 -8.09 -7.50 -22.32
N PHE A 90 -7.14 -7.93 -21.51
CA PHE A 90 -7.29 -7.94 -20.06
C PHE A 90 -7.17 -6.54 -19.45
N MET A 91 -6.36 -5.68 -20.10
CA MET A 91 -6.18 -4.31 -19.64
C MET A 91 -7.42 -3.43 -19.86
N VAL A 92 -8.18 -3.65 -20.93
CA VAL A 92 -9.44 -2.90 -21.16
C VAL A 92 -10.41 -3.12 -20.01
N ASP A 93 -10.54 -4.33 -19.50
CA ASP A 93 -11.45 -4.62 -18.40
C ASP A 93 -10.90 -4.12 -17.06
N ALA A 94 -9.58 -4.20 -16.86
CA ALA A 94 -8.92 -3.59 -15.70
C ALA A 94 -9.10 -2.06 -15.69
N LEU A 95 -9.03 -1.41 -16.83
CA LEU A 95 -9.33 0.01 -16.99
C LEU A 95 -10.79 0.31 -16.64
N ASN A 96 -11.74 -0.48 -17.17
CA ASN A 96 -13.15 -0.32 -16.85
C ASN A 96 -13.41 -0.47 -15.34
N ALA A 97 -12.76 -1.42 -14.69
CA ALA A 97 -12.84 -1.58 -13.24
C ALA A 97 -12.17 -0.42 -12.47
N SER A 98 -11.13 0.17 -13.03
CA SER A 98 -10.45 1.35 -12.46
C SER A 98 -11.36 2.58 -12.38
N TYR A 99 -12.37 2.70 -13.28
CA TYR A 99 -13.41 3.71 -13.14
C TYR A 99 -14.24 3.51 -11.86
N SER A 100 -14.50 2.28 -11.45
CA SER A 100 -15.22 1.99 -10.20
C SER A 100 -14.42 2.48 -9.00
N PHE A 101 -13.10 2.28 -8.99
CA PHE A 101 -12.22 2.86 -7.97
C PHE A 101 -12.28 4.39 -7.98
N ALA A 102 -12.12 5.03 -9.14
CA ALA A 102 -12.20 6.48 -9.28
C ALA A 102 -13.56 7.05 -8.79
N ASN A 103 -14.66 6.31 -9.01
CA ASN A 103 -15.98 6.68 -8.50
C ASN A 103 -16.06 6.62 -6.98
N SER A 104 -15.37 5.70 -6.32
CA SER A 104 -15.36 5.51 -4.87
C SER A 104 -14.61 6.61 -4.10
N LEU A 105 -13.79 7.41 -4.79
CA LEU A 105 -13.00 8.48 -4.19
C LEU A 105 -13.89 9.57 -3.58
N LYS A 106 -13.50 10.04 -2.39
CA LYS A 106 -14.14 11.18 -1.72
C LYS A 106 -13.59 12.50 -2.29
N LYS A 107 -14.29 13.61 -2.03
CA LYS A 107 -13.95 14.95 -2.57
C LYS A 107 -12.52 15.40 -2.23
N ASN A 108 -12.02 15.00 -1.06
CA ASN A 108 -10.72 15.46 -0.57
C ASN A 108 -9.58 14.46 -0.83
N ASP A 109 -9.84 13.38 -1.57
CA ASP A 109 -8.81 12.40 -1.93
C ASP A 109 -7.99 12.91 -3.10
N TRP A 110 -6.70 12.59 -3.06
CA TRP A 110 -5.76 12.86 -4.14
C TRP A 110 -5.47 11.60 -4.92
N VAL A 111 -5.52 11.69 -6.24
CA VAL A 111 -5.24 10.54 -7.12
C VAL A 111 -4.34 10.96 -8.27
N ALA A 112 -3.32 10.16 -8.52
CA ALA A 112 -2.54 10.20 -9.76
C ALA A 112 -2.84 8.96 -10.59
N VAL A 113 -2.73 9.08 -11.91
CA VAL A 113 -2.82 7.96 -12.87
C VAL A 113 -1.51 7.88 -13.64
N ILE A 114 -0.85 6.77 -13.50
CA ILE A 114 0.42 6.48 -14.18
C ILE A 114 0.23 5.18 -14.96
N SER A 115 0.51 5.19 -16.26
CA SER A 115 0.63 3.96 -17.03
C SER A 115 2.10 3.62 -17.25
N TYR A 116 2.38 2.37 -17.55
CA TYR A 116 3.73 1.96 -17.94
C TYR A 116 3.71 0.86 -19.00
N ASP A 117 4.69 0.92 -19.87
CA ASP A 117 5.14 -0.09 -20.80
C ASP A 117 6.67 -0.22 -20.63
N MET A 118 7.48 0.15 -21.59
CA MET A 118 8.95 0.26 -21.48
C MET A 118 9.40 1.44 -20.58
N ARG A 119 8.49 2.33 -20.20
CA ARG A 119 8.73 3.49 -19.33
C ARG A 119 7.43 3.95 -18.67
N PRO A 120 7.51 4.62 -17.51
CA PRO A 120 6.33 5.21 -16.89
C PRO A 120 5.86 6.46 -17.64
N HIS A 121 4.54 6.64 -17.73
CA HIS A 121 3.86 7.78 -18.33
C HIS A 121 2.85 8.36 -17.32
N ILE A 122 3.05 9.59 -16.88
CA ILE A 122 2.10 10.28 -16.01
C ILE A 122 0.94 10.79 -16.86
N LEU A 123 -0.22 10.17 -16.74
CA LEU A 123 -1.42 10.55 -17.47
C LEU A 123 -2.21 11.62 -16.72
N ALA A 124 -2.22 11.56 -15.39
CA ALA A 124 -2.68 12.62 -14.51
C ALA A 124 -1.79 12.65 -13.27
N ASP A 125 -1.24 13.82 -12.96
CA ASP A 125 -0.57 14.03 -11.67
C ASP A 125 -1.61 14.18 -10.56
N PHE A 126 -1.19 14.21 -9.30
CA PHE A 126 -2.08 14.23 -8.15
C PHE A 126 -3.17 15.31 -8.28
N THR A 127 -4.41 14.87 -8.30
CA THR A 127 -5.59 15.72 -8.46
C THR A 127 -6.75 15.23 -7.60
N GLN A 128 -7.64 16.14 -7.24
CA GLN A 128 -8.93 15.84 -6.61
C GLN A 128 -10.09 15.88 -7.63
N ASP A 129 -9.82 16.33 -8.87
CA ASP A 129 -10.83 16.38 -9.92
C ASP A 129 -10.99 15.02 -10.61
N LYS A 130 -12.07 14.33 -10.31
CA LYS A 130 -12.41 13.04 -10.92
C LYS A 130 -12.47 13.07 -12.45
N ARG A 131 -12.83 14.23 -13.05
CA ARG A 131 -12.88 14.35 -14.51
C ARG A 131 -11.50 14.27 -15.13
N THR A 132 -10.50 14.81 -14.46
CA THR A 132 -9.09 14.66 -14.85
C THR A 132 -8.65 13.19 -14.78
N VAL A 133 -9.04 12.47 -13.73
CA VAL A 133 -8.77 11.02 -13.60
C VAL A 133 -9.44 10.23 -14.72
N TYR A 134 -10.70 10.50 -15.00
CA TYR A 134 -11.42 9.86 -16.12
C TYR A 134 -10.80 10.19 -17.48
N GLY A 135 -10.39 11.44 -17.68
CA GLY A 135 -9.69 11.87 -18.89
C GLY A 135 -8.38 11.11 -19.10
N ALA A 136 -7.63 10.89 -18.02
CA ALA A 136 -6.39 10.11 -18.03
C ALA A 136 -6.64 8.64 -18.42
N LEU A 137 -7.61 7.99 -17.78
CA LEU A 137 -7.98 6.60 -18.10
C LEU A 137 -8.44 6.46 -19.56
N ASN A 138 -9.17 7.46 -20.09
CA ASN A 138 -9.62 7.47 -21.49
C ASN A 138 -8.47 7.60 -22.51
N GLN A 139 -7.28 8.01 -22.13
CA GLN A 139 -6.10 8.06 -23.01
C GLN A 139 -5.53 6.66 -23.28
N LEU A 140 -5.80 5.69 -22.42
CA LEU A 140 -5.31 4.32 -22.54
C LEU A 140 -6.14 3.52 -23.55
N ARG A 141 -6.00 3.85 -24.84
CA ARG A 141 -6.76 3.21 -25.95
C ARG A 141 -5.94 2.26 -26.78
N ILE A 142 -4.69 2.61 -27.06
CA ILE A 142 -3.80 1.85 -27.94
C ILE A 142 -2.45 1.72 -27.24
N PRO A 143 -2.06 0.50 -26.84
CA PRO A 143 -0.75 0.28 -26.24
C PRO A 143 0.36 0.43 -27.29
N GLY A 144 1.48 1.04 -26.86
CA GLY A 144 2.61 1.31 -27.75
C GLY A 144 3.56 0.12 -27.90
N PHE A 145 3.94 -0.46 -26.78
CA PHE A 145 4.97 -1.49 -26.69
C PHE A 145 4.45 -2.77 -26.04
N ALA A 146 5.18 -3.84 -26.21
CA ALA A 146 4.85 -5.14 -25.66
C ALA A 146 5.60 -5.42 -24.34
N GLU A 147 6.77 -4.81 -24.20
CA GLU A 147 7.64 -4.95 -23.04
C GLU A 147 7.12 -4.13 -21.86
N THR A 148 7.46 -4.58 -20.64
CA THR A 148 7.06 -3.95 -19.39
C THR A 148 8.25 -3.68 -18.48
N ASN A 149 8.28 -2.53 -17.86
CA ASN A 149 9.28 -2.15 -16.87
C ASN A 149 8.65 -1.95 -15.48
N LEU A 150 8.03 -2.98 -14.97
CA LEU A 150 7.29 -2.96 -13.70
C LEU A 150 8.12 -2.43 -12.54
N PHE A 151 9.35 -2.93 -12.38
CA PHE A 151 10.17 -2.55 -11.21
C PHE A 151 10.62 -1.09 -11.29
N ASP A 152 11.00 -0.60 -12.46
CA ASP A 152 11.36 0.81 -12.66
C ASP A 152 10.14 1.71 -12.42
N ALA A 153 8.97 1.36 -12.96
CA ALA A 153 7.75 2.15 -12.82
C ALA A 153 7.26 2.19 -11.35
N LEU A 154 7.34 1.07 -10.65
CA LEU A 154 6.99 1.01 -9.24
C LEU A 154 7.99 1.81 -8.40
N TYR A 155 9.29 1.72 -8.69
CA TYR A 155 10.34 2.48 -7.99
C TYR A 155 10.09 3.99 -8.13
N ASP A 156 9.89 4.49 -9.34
CA ASP A 156 9.61 5.90 -9.61
C ASP A 156 8.33 6.37 -8.92
N THR A 157 7.31 5.53 -8.89
CA THR A 157 6.05 5.80 -8.18
C THR A 157 6.29 5.93 -6.68
N LEU A 158 7.04 5.01 -6.08
CA LEU A 158 7.37 5.04 -4.65
C LEU A 158 8.24 6.25 -4.31
N ASP A 159 9.18 6.63 -5.18
CA ASP A 159 10.03 7.81 -4.98
C ASP A 159 9.23 9.10 -4.96
N ARG A 160 8.24 9.23 -5.85
CA ARG A 160 7.29 10.35 -5.83
C ARG A 160 6.47 10.39 -4.54
N LEU A 161 6.01 9.23 -4.07
CA LEU A 161 5.22 9.12 -2.84
C LEU A 161 6.04 9.41 -1.58
N ASP A 162 7.35 9.20 -1.58
CA ASP A 162 8.23 9.56 -0.45
C ASP A 162 8.25 11.06 -0.15
N GLN A 163 7.90 11.91 -1.14
CA GLN A 163 7.81 13.36 -0.99
C GLN A 163 6.47 13.83 -0.41
N ILE A 164 5.53 12.92 -0.20
CA ILE A 164 4.16 13.21 0.25
C ILE A 164 3.98 12.68 1.67
N GLU A 165 3.44 13.50 2.55
CA GLU A 165 3.10 13.10 3.91
C GLU A 165 1.74 12.36 3.97
N GLY A 166 1.56 11.59 5.02
CA GLY A 166 0.32 10.85 5.28
C GLY A 166 0.28 9.49 4.62
N ARG A 167 -0.90 8.88 4.63
CA ARG A 167 -1.13 7.53 4.10
C ARG A 167 -1.27 7.55 2.59
N LYS A 168 -0.55 6.68 1.95
CA LYS A 168 -0.46 6.59 0.50
C LYS A 168 -0.73 5.17 0.04
N TYR A 169 -1.40 5.06 -1.10
CA TYR A 169 -1.81 3.78 -1.66
C TYR A 169 -1.38 3.67 -3.12
N VAL A 170 -0.86 2.52 -3.49
CA VAL A 170 -0.58 2.16 -4.89
C VAL A 170 -1.50 1.02 -5.27
N ILE A 171 -2.42 1.28 -6.18
CA ILE A 171 -3.23 0.25 -6.82
C ILE A 171 -2.48 -0.13 -8.10
N LEU A 172 -1.81 -1.28 -8.06
CA LEU A 172 -0.94 -1.76 -9.12
C LEU A 172 -1.69 -2.77 -9.98
N VAL A 173 -2.11 -2.34 -11.17
CA VAL A 173 -2.78 -3.20 -12.15
C VAL A 173 -1.72 -3.71 -13.13
N THR A 174 -1.45 -5.01 -13.12
CA THR A 174 -0.29 -5.57 -13.82
C THR A 174 -0.51 -7.05 -14.17
N THR A 175 0.26 -7.57 -15.13
CA THR A 175 0.47 -9.01 -15.28
C THR A 175 1.45 -9.55 -14.25
N GLY A 176 2.24 -8.67 -13.66
CA GLY A 176 3.30 -8.97 -12.71
C GLY A 176 4.64 -9.37 -13.36
N VAL A 177 4.67 -9.59 -14.66
CA VAL A 177 5.90 -9.98 -15.38
C VAL A 177 6.68 -8.73 -15.74
N ASP A 178 7.93 -8.66 -15.29
CA ASP A 178 8.88 -7.62 -15.65
C ASP A 178 9.81 -8.12 -16.76
N THR A 179 9.93 -7.37 -17.86
CA THR A 179 10.74 -7.78 -19.02
C THR A 179 11.80 -6.77 -19.40
N PHE A 180 11.70 -5.53 -18.94
CA PHE A 180 12.53 -4.44 -19.46
C PHE A 180 13.10 -3.49 -18.41
N SER A 181 12.86 -3.74 -17.11
CA SER A 181 13.42 -2.88 -16.07
C SER A 181 14.94 -2.94 -16.01
N LYS A 182 15.54 -1.82 -15.65
CA LYS A 182 16.95 -1.72 -15.28
C LYS A 182 17.19 -2.22 -13.85
N LEU A 183 16.19 -2.05 -12.99
CA LEU A 183 16.20 -2.55 -11.62
C LEU A 183 15.88 -4.04 -11.59
N ASN A 184 16.50 -4.74 -10.65
CA ASN A 184 16.17 -6.13 -10.35
C ASN A 184 15.24 -6.23 -9.13
N LEU A 185 14.76 -7.44 -8.87
CA LEU A 185 13.84 -7.73 -7.77
C LEU A 185 14.40 -7.29 -6.40
N ASP A 186 15.68 -7.50 -6.13
CA ASP A 186 16.28 -7.13 -4.84
C ASP A 186 16.27 -5.61 -4.62
N GLN A 187 16.52 -4.85 -5.68
CA GLN A 187 16.52 -3.38 -5.63
C GLN A 187 15.12 -2.82 -5.38
N ILE A 188 14.10 -3.32 -6.09
CA ILE A 188 12.72 -2.87 -5.84
C ILE A 188 12.23 -3.31 -4.45
N MET A 189 12.58 -4.51 -4.00
CA MET A 189 12.26 -4.99 -2.66
C MET A 189 12.89 -4.12 -1.56
N LYS A 190 14.13 -3.66 -1.77
CA LYS A 190 14.79 -2.71 -0.88
C LYS A 190 14.07 -1.37 -0.83
N LYS A 191 13.64 -0.84 -1.98
CA LYS A 191 12.86 0.41 -2.07
C LYS A 191 11.52 0.27 -1.34
N ILE A 192 10.78 -0.80 -1.57
CA ILE A 192 9.50 -1.08 -0.91
C ILE A 192 9.65 -1.09 0.62
N ARG A 193 10.70 -1.77 1.14
CA ARG A 193 10.96 -1.81 2.59
C ARG A 193 11.35 -0.45 3.18
N ALA A 194 12.01 0.39 2.39
CA ALA A 194 12.44 1.72 2.82
C ALA A 194 11.32 2.76 2.77
N THR A 195 10.32 2.56 1.90
CA THR A 195 9.21 3.51 1.70
C THR A 195 8.25 3.50 2.89
N LYS A 196 7.87 4.70 3.35
CA LYS A 196 7.03 4.88 4.55
C LYS A 196 5.58 5.14 4.19
N ASP A 197 4.69 4.63 5.04
CA ASP A 197 3.24 4.92 4.99
C ASP A 197 2.62 4.72 3.59
N VAL A 198 3.19 3.76 2.81
CA VAL A 198 2.66 3.33 1.53
C VAL A 198 2.17 1.90 1.65
N THR A 199 0.95 1.66 1.17
CA THR A 199 0.35 0.33 1.04
C THR A 199 0.14 0.01 -0.43
N ILE A 200 0.59 -1.15 -0.89
CA ILE A 200 0.46 -1.60 -2.28
C ILE A 200 -0.63 -2.67 -2.36
N PHE A 201 -1.57 -2.45 -3.29
CA PHE A 201 -2.61 -3.40 -3.66
C PHE A 201 -2.38 -3.87 -5.10
N PRO A 202 -1.65 -4.97 -5.32
CA PRO A 202 -1.50 -5.56 -6.63
C PRO A 202 -2.80 -6.22 -7.09
N VAL A 203 -3.20 -5.92 -8.32
CA VAL A 203 -4.25 -6.62 -9.07
C VAL A 203 -3.56 -7.30 -10.23
N SER A 204 -3.14 -8.54 -10.02
CA SER A 204 -2.36 -9.32 -11.00
C SER A 204 -3.28 -10.06 -11.95
N VAL A 205 -3.41 -9.55 -13.16
CA VAL A 205 -4.19 -10.17 -14.25
C VAL A 205 -3.43 -11.31 -14.95
N GLY A 206 -2.18 -11.56 -14.57
CA GLY A 206 -1.31 -12.59 -15.16
C GLY A 206 -1.90 -14.00 -15.08
N PHE A 207 -2.63 -14.30 -13.99
CA PHE A 207 -3.34 -15.58 -13.86
C PHE A 207 -4.40 -15.77 -14.96
N ALA A 208 -5.24 -14.75 -15.22
CA ALA A 208 -6.26 -14.82 -16.28
C ALA A 208 -5.63 -14.91 -17.68
N VAL A 209 -4.51 -14.19 -17.91
CA VAL A 209 -3.74 -14.28 -19.15
C VAL A 209 -3.23 -15.71 -19.36
N ARG A 210 -2.63 -16.30 -18.34
CA ARG A 210 -2.10 -17.66 -18.39
C ARG A 210 -3.20 -18.68 -18.71
N GLU A 211 -4.32 -18.66 -17.98
CA GLU A 211 -5.44 -19.58 -18.17
C GLU A 211 -6.06 -19.43 -19.57
N TYR A 212 -6.22 -18.20 -20.03
CA TYR A 212 -6.66 -17.93 -21.39
C TYR A 212 -5.72 -18.55 -22.42
N CYS A 213 -4.42 -18.36 -22.27
CA CYS A 213 -3.42 -18.88 -23.19
C CYS A 213 -3.28 -20.40 -23.18
N GLU A 214 -3.48 -21.05 -22.04
CA GLU A 214 -3.54 -22.52 -21.96
C GLU A 214 -4.73 -23.10 -22.75
N THR A 215 -5.88 -22.43 -22.70
CA THR A 215 -7.10 -22.88 -23.37
C THR A 215 -7.12 -22.56 -24.86
N HIS A 216 -6.52 -21.43 -25.28
CA HIS A 216 -6.53 -20.95 -26.67
C HIS A 216 -5.22 -21.18 -27.41
N ARG A 217 -4.26 -21.91 -26.83
CA ARG A 217 -2.94 -22.20 -27.42
C ARG A 217 -2.20 -20.95 -27.91
N CYS A 218 -2.33 -19.84 -27.18
CA CYS A 218 -1.54 -18.67 -27.55
C CYS A 218 -0.05 -18.98 -27.34
N GLY A 219 0.78 -18.53 -28.28
CA GLY A 219 2.22 -18.52 -28.01
C GLY A 219 2.52 -17.48 -26.93
N TYR A 220 3.10 -17.90 -25.84
CA TYR A 220 3.56 -16.98 -24.80
C TYR A 220 4.78 -16.22 -25.30
N THR A 221 4.57 -15.09 -25.95
CA THR A 221 5.67 -14.22 -26.37
C THR A 221 5.43 -12.82 -25.84
N HIS A 222 6.35 -12.32 -25.04
CA HIS A 222 6.46 -10.88 -24.77
C HIS A 222 7.35 -10.24 -25.85
N GLY A 223 6.85 -9.16 -26.43
CA GLY A 223 7.59 -8.22 -27.26
C GLY A 223 8.49 -8.82 -28.34
N ILE A 224 9.80 -8.71 -28.18
CA ILE A 224 10.83 -9.15 -29.13
C ILE A 224 10.92 -10.69 -29.22
N GLY A 225 9.86 -11.42 -28.92
CA GLY A 225 9.83 -12.87 -28.99
C GLY A 225 10.45 -13.58 -27.78
N ILE A 226 10.57 -12.90 -26.63
CA ILE A 226 10.95 -13.54 -25.37
C ILE A 226 9.76 -14.38 -24.90
N PRO A 227 9.89 -15.71 -24.82
CA PRO A 227 8.81 -16.56 -24.34
C PRO A 227 8.60 -16.33 -22.84
N VAL A 228 7.37 -16.01 -22.45
CA VAL A 228 6.97 -16.02 -21.04
C VAL A 228 6.36 -17.37 -20.72
N SER A 229 6.88 -18.04 -19.73
CA SER A 229 6.42 -19.37 -19.29
C SER A 229 5.42 -19.27 -18.16
N ASN A 230 4.73 -20.40 -17.88
CA ASN A 230 3.88 -20.51 -16.68
C ASN A 230 4.67 -20.26 -15.38
N ILE A 231 5.96 -20.57 -15.35
CA ILE A 231 6.82 -20.35 -14.18
C ILE A 231 7.03 -18.85 -13.93
N ASP A 232 7.19 -18.06 -15.01
CA ASP A 232 7.35 -16.60 -14.88
C ASP A 232 6.11 -15.95 -14.26
N TYR A 233 4.91 -16.37 -14.67
CA TYR A 233 3.66 -15.89 -14.05
C TYR A 233 3.52 -16.34 -12.59
N LEU A 234 3.92 -17.57 -12.24
CA LEU A 234 3.90 -18.04 -10.85
C LEU A 234 4.90 -17.28 -9.98
N GLN A 235 6.06 -16.95 -10.52
CA GLN A 235 7.03 -16.10 -9.85
C GLN A 235 6.46 -14.69 -9.65
N ALA A 236 5.89 -14.10 -10.68
CA ALA A 236 5.24 -12.80 -10.63
C ALA A 236 4.13 -12.76 -9.57
N ASP A 237 3.29 -13.78 -9.47
CA ASP A 237 2.25 -13.88 -8.44
C ASP A 237 2.84 -13.90 -7.01
N ASN A 238 3.97 -14.57 -6.80
CA ASN A 238 4.69 -14.58 -5.53
C ASN A 238 5.30 -13.21 -5.21
N GLU A 239 5.82 -12.50 -6.21
CA GLU A 239 6.35 -11.13 -6.06
C GLU A 239 5.23 -10.17 -5.68
N MET A 240 4.07 -10.23 -6.37
CA MET A 240 2.90 -9.40 -6.05
C MET A 240 2.39 -9.65 -4.63
N ASN A 241 2.29 -10.91 -4.21
CA ASN A 241 1.97 -11.25 -2.82
C ASN A 241 2.98 -10.67 -1.83
N THR A 242 4.26 -10.68 -2.19
CA THR A 242 5.32 -10.15 -1.33
C THR A 242 5.26 -8.63 -1.23
N PHE A 243 5.03 -7.90 -2.33
CA PHE A 243 4.87 -6.44 -2.32
C PHE A 243 3.69 -6.02 -1.44
N ALA A 244 2.54 -6.70 -1.57
CA ALA A 244 1.38 -6.45 -0.72
C ALA A 244 1.70 -6.69 0.75
N ARG A 245 2.25 -7.85 1.11
CA ARG A 245 2.55 -8.25 2.49
C ARG A 245 3.55 -7.33 3.17
N LEU A 246 4.60 -6.90 2.48
CA LEU A 246 5.59 -5.97 3.01
C LEU A 246 5.00 -4.61 3.37
N THR A 247 3.94 -4.19 2.67
CA THR A 247 3.35 -2.87 2.83
C THR A 247 2.03 -2.86 3.59
N GLY A 248 1.51 -4.03 3.96
CA GLY A 248 0.22 -4.17 4.66
C GLY A 248 -0.98 -4.09 3.73
N GLY A 249 -0.80 -4.39 2.46
CA GLY A 249 -1.86 -4.55 1.47
C GLY A 249 -2.25 -6.00 1.25
N ARG A 250 -3.08 -6.20 0.22
CA ARG A 250 -3.53 -7.50 -0.25
C ARG A 250 -3.34 -7.58 -1.75
N ALA A 251 -2.84 -8.71 -2.25
CA ALA A 251 -2.78 -8.99 -3.67
C ALA A 251 -4.04 -9.72 -4.14
N TYR A 252 -4.51 -9.38 -5.33
CA TYR A 252 -5.69 -9.95 -5.96
C TYR A 252 -5.29 -10.60 -7.29
N PHE A 253 -5.84 -11.78 -7.53
CA PHE A 253 -5.54 -12.61 -8.71
C PHE A 253 -6.85 -12.98 -9.41
N PRO A 254 -7.46 -12.06 -10.18
CA PRO A 254 -8.70 -12.35 -10.88
C PRO A 254 -8.52 -13.51 -11.86
N ARG A 255 -9.46 -14.45 -11.86
CA ARG A 255 -9.50 -15.59 -12.77
C ARG A 255 -10.13 -15.23 -14.09
N PHE A 256 -11.07 -14.29 -14.06
CA PHE A 256 -11.75 -13.73 -15.23
C PHE A 256 -12.13 -12.27 -14.97
N GLN A 257 -12.38 -11.55 -16.02
CA GLN A 257 -12.57 -10.10 -16.00
C GLN A 257 -13.75 -9.64 -15.13
N GLY A 258 -14.80 -10.47 -15.00
CA GLY A 258 -15.98 -10.16 -14.19
C GLY A 258 -15.72 -10.01 -12.68
N GLU A 259 -14.57 -10.47 -12.17
CA GLU A 259 -14.18 -10.28 -10.75
C GLU A 259 -13.61 -8.89 -10.47
N LEU A 260 -13.12 -8.18 -11.49
CA LEU A 260 -12.44 -6.91 -11.31
C LEU A 260 -13.26 -5.82 -10.61
N PRO A 261 -14.57 -5.61 -10.93
CA PRO A 261 -15.38 -4.61 -10.22
C PRO A 261 -15.48 -4.86 -8.71
N GLU A 262 -15.61 -6.12 -8.30
CA GLU A 262 -15.65 -6.52 -6.89
C GLU A 262 -14.29 -6.30 -6.22
N ILE A 263 -13.20 -6.68 -6.88
CA ILE A 263 -11.83 -6.45 -6.38
C ILE A 263 -11.58 -4.96 -6.12
N PHE A 264 -11.95 -4.08 -7.05
CA PHE A 264 -11.76 -2.64 -6.84
C PHE A 264 -12.68 -2.07 -5.76
N HIS A 265 -13.87 -2.64 -5.61
CA HIS A 265 -14.75 -2.32 -4.48
C HIS A 265 -14.12 -2.72 -3.15
N ASP A 266 -13.57 -3.93 -3.06
CA ASP A 266 -12.86 -4.44 -1.87
C ASP A 266 -11.64 -3.57 -1.53
N ILE A 267 -10.81 -3.22 -2.52
CA ILE A 267 -9.67 -2.31 -2.32
C ILE A 267 -10.14 -0.98 -1.74
N SER A 268 -11.24 -0.43 -2.27
CA SER A 268 -11.80 0.82 -1.77
C SER A 268 -12.29 0.69 -0.33
N GLY A 269 -12.88 -0.45 0.01
CA GLY A 269 -13.27 -0.82 1.37
C GLY A 269 -12.07 -0.97 2.31
N ASP A 270 -11.07 -1.73 1.88
CA ASP A 270 -9.84 -1.99 2.64
C ASP A 270 -9.10 -0.68 2.97
N ILE A 271 -9.01 0.25 2.02
CA ILE A 271 -8.39 1.57 2.22
C ILE A 271 -9.15 2.41 3.26
N ARG A 272 -10.48 2.30 3.30
CA ARG A 272 -11.34 3.11 4.18
C ARG A 272 -11.51 2.52 5.58
N ASN A 273 -11.39 1.22 5.72
CA ASN A 273 -11.72 0.48 6.90
C ASN A 273 -10.46 -0.06 7.59
N GLN A 274 -9.55 0.83 7.97
CA GLN A 274 -8.31 0.45 8.66
C GLN A 274 -8.24 1.06 10.04
N TYR A 275 -7.66 0.31 10.97
CA TYR A 275 -7.18 0.82 12.24
C TYR A 275 -5.78 1.40 12.03
N ASN A 276 -5.58 2.65 12.40
CA ASN A 276 -4.26 3.26 12.42
C ASN A 276 -3.71 3.19 13.85
N LEU A 277 -2.63 2.46 14.00
CA LEU A 277 -1.88 2.33 15.25
C LEU A 277 -0.58 3.12 15.12
N ALA A 278 -0.21 3.86 16.17
CA ALA A 278 1.09 4.48 16.19
C ALA A 278 1.79 4.19 17.51
N TYR A 279 3.11 3.98 17.46
CA TYR A 279 3.93 3.75 18.64
C TYR A 279 5.31 4.38 18.46
N ARG A 280 6.00 4.61 19.58
CA ARG A 280 7.42 4.96 19.57
C ARG A 280 8.22 3.71 19.82
N PRO A 281 9.15 3.33 18.91
CA PRO A 281 9.97 2.16 19.10
C PRO A 281 10.75 2.19 20.42
N THR A 282 10.72 1.07 21.14
CA THR A 282 11.57 0.89 22.33
C THR A 282 13.05 0.76 21.97
N ASN A 283 13.36 0.35 20.73
CA ASN A 283 14.69 0.39 20.16
C ASN A 283 14.94 1.74 19.48
N PRO A 284 15.72 2.67 20.05
CA PRO A 284 15.92 4.01 19.51
C PRO A 284 16.96 4.09 18.39
N LYS A 285 17.62 2.98 18.03
CA LYS A 285 18.70 2.99 17.04
C LYS A 285 18.21 3.41 15.66
N LEU A 286 18.88 4.36 15.06
CA LEU A 286 18.63 4.87 13.70
C LEU A 286 19.74 4.33 12.77
N ASP A 287 19.79 3.01 12.63
CA ASP A 287 20.88 2.26 12.00
C ASP A 287 20.58 1.74 10.60
N GLY A 288 19.41 2.09 10.04
CA GLY A 288 18.99 1.60 8.74
C GLY A 288 18.58 0.12 8.71
N SER A 289 18.52 -0.54 9.86
CA SER A 289 18.13 -1.95 9.92
C SER A 289 16.65 -2.14 9.63
N TYR A 290 16.31 -3.29 9.03
CA TYR A 290 14.92 -3.70 8.86
C TYR A 290 14.39 -4.31 10.16
N ARG A 291 13.25 -3.80 10.63
CA ARG A 291 12.56 -4.24 11.84
C ARG A 291 11.29 -4.96 11.50
N LYS A 292 11.16 -6.18 11.99
CA LYS A 292 9.97 -7.00 11.75
C LYS A 292 8.83 -6.55 12.65
N LEU A 293 7.63 -6.44 12.06
CA LEU A 293 6.40 -6.14 12.78
C LEU A 293 5.49 -7.35 12.81
N LYS A 294 4.81 -7.52 13.93
CA LYS A 294 3.70 -8.45 14.07
C LYS A 294 2.58 -7.77 14.84
N VAL A 295 1.37 -7.81 14.28
CA VAL A 295 0.16 -7.34 14.95
C VAL A 295 -0.68 -8.53 15.35
N GLU A 296 -1.08 -8.57 16.60
CA GLU A 296 -1.98 -9.58 17.15
C GLU A 296 -3.25 -8.89 17.64
N VAL A 297 -4.39 -9.58 17.49
CA VAL A 297 -5.67 -9.12 18.07
C VAL A 297 -6.01 -10.02 19.25
N VAL A 298 -6.12 -9.41 20.42
CA VAL A 298 -6.20 -10.11 21.72
C VAL A 298 -7.47 -9.73 22.49
N GLY A 299 -7.93 -10.66 23.29
CA GLY A 299 -8.99 -10.45 24.26
C GLY A 299 -8.44 -9.79 25.55
N PRO A 300 -9.33 -9.47 26.52
CA PRO A 300 -8.96 -8.85 27.79
C PRO A 300 -8.00 -9.71 28.63
N ASP A 301 -7.99 -11.01 28.41
CA ASP A 301 -7.11 -11.99 29.07
C ASP A 301 -5.78 -12.19 28.34
N GLY A 302 -5.54 -11.45 27.25
CA GLY A 302 -4.35 -11.57 26.40
C GLY A 302 -4.36 -12.77 25.46
N SER A 303 -5.39 -13.61 25.46
CA SER A 303 -5.57 -14.69 24.49
C SER A 303 -6.03 -14.14 23.13
N PRO A 304 -5.87 -14.92 22.03
CA PRO A 304 -6.42 -14.50 20.74
C PRO A 304 -7.91 -14.17 20.82
N LEU A 305 -8.30 -13.00 20.32
CA LEU A 305 -9.68 -12.54 20.38
C LEU A 305 -10.61 -13.51 19.66
N LYS A 306 -11.72 -13.89 20.31
CA LYS A 306 -12.79 -14.63 19.68
C LYS A 306 -13.87 -13.67 19.22
N VAL A 307 -14.03 -13.54 17.92
CA VAL A 307 -15.09 -12.73 17.29
C VAL A 307 -16.32 -13.62 17.10
N ARG A 308 -17.48 -13.12 17.47
CA ARG A 308 -18.76 -13.85 17.32
C ARG A 308 -19.69 -13.08 16.41
N ASP A 309 -20.42 -13.81 15.56
CA ASP A 309 -21.50 -13.25 14.75
C ASP A 309 -22.75 -12.92 15.60
N GLN A 310 -23.76 -12.34 14.95
CA GLN A 310 -25.03 -12.00 15.61
C GLN A 310 -25.77 -13.23 16.19
N LYS A 311 -25.42 -14.45 15.75
CA LYS A 311 -25.97 -15.73 16.24
C LYS A 311 -25.11 -16.37 17.32
N GLY A 312 -24.04 -15.69 17.77
CA GLY A 312 -23.10 -16.16 18.80
C GLY A 312 -22.09 -17.21 18.35
N LYS A 313 -21.98 -17.47 17.04
CA LYS A 313 -21.03 -18.41 16.46
C LYS A 313 -19.66 -17.75 16.28
N ASP A 314 -18.59 -18.45 16.62
CA ASP A 314 -17.23 -17.98 16.42
C ASP A 314 -16.92 -17.76 14.91
N VAL A 315 -16.49 -16.56 14.57
CA VAL A 315 -16.11 -16.15 13.22
C VAL A 315 -14.60 -16.13 13.10
N LYS A 316 -14.06 -16.79 12.11
CA LYS A 316 -12.63 -16.71 11.78
C LYS A 316 -12.36 -15.36 11.12
N TYR A 317 -11.32 -14.69 11.58
CA TYR A 317 -10.86 -13.42 11.01
C TYR A 317 -9.40 -13.52 10.55
N GLN A 318 -9.00 -12.54 9.78
CA GLN A 318 -7.64 -12.35 9.33
C GLN A 318 -7.19 -10.93 9.64
N ILE A 319 -5.89 -10.79 9.90
CA ILE A 319 -5.23 -9.53 10.19
C ILE A 319 -4.27 -9.26 9.04
N VAL A 320 -4.39 -8.09 8.43
CA VAL A 320 -3.49 -7.61 7.38
C VAL A 320 -2.81 -6.36 7.91
N ALA A 321 -1.50 -6.39 8.00
CA ALA A 321 -0.64 -5.29 8.41
C ALA A 321 0.74 -5.46 7.75
N ARG A 322 1.50 -4.38 7.65
CA ARG A 322 2.86 -4.46 7.11
C ARG A 322 3.76 -5.37 7.96
N GLU A 323 4.62 -6.13 7.30
CA GLU A 323 5.53 -7.08 7.99
C GLU A 323 6.72 -6.42 8.67
N GLY A 324 6.99 -5.16 8.39
CA GLY A 324 8.11 -4.45 8.97
C GLY A 324 8.38 -3.11 8.27
N TYR A 325 9.44 -2.47 8.70
CA TYR A 325 9.92 -1.21 8.13
C TYR A 325 11.43 -1.08 8.29
N THR A 326 12.05 -0.23 7.47
CA THR A 326 13.46 0.12 7.63
C THR A 326 13.58 1.31 8.58
N ALA A 327 14.32 1.18 9.67
CA ALA A 327 14.61 2.30 10.58
C ALA A 327 15.32 3.42 9.81
N LYS A 328 15.11 4.69 10.23
CA LYS A 328 15.86 5.80 9.63
C LYS A 328 17.35 5.57 9.83
N HIS A 329 18.14 5.90 8.83
CA HIS A 329 19.58 6.03 8.99
C HIS A 329 19.90 7.53 9.13
N THR A 330 20.46 7.94 10.26
CA THR A 330 21.06 9.29 10.37
C THR A 330 22.46 9.19 9.75
N VAL A 331 22.64 9.84 8.61
CA VAL A 331 23.97 10.12 8.09
C VAL A 331 24.52 11.25 8.96
N GLU A 332 25.57 10.95 9.73
CA GLU A 332 26.39 11.96 10.42
C GLU A 332 27.11 12.88 9.43
#